data_8acfaae1e8b016cde5e1979a0dd9de61
#
_entry.id   8acfaae1e8b016cde5e1979a0dd9de61
#
_cell.length_a   1.000
_cell.length_b   1.000
_cell.length_c   1.000
_cell.angle_alpha   90.00
_cell.angle_beta   90.00
_cell.angle_gamma   90.00
#
_symmetry.space_group_name_H-M   'P 1'
#
loop_
_entity.id
_entity.type
_entity.pdbx_description
1 polymer ?
#
loop_
_entity_poly.entity_id
_entity_poly.type
_entity_poly.pdbx_seq_one_letter_code
_entity_poly.pdbx_strand_id
1 'polypeptide(L)'
;MLGGKIIRGDGIGRTLGFPTANIDIAPEKVHVDAGVYAARATLFGEVYDAALVIMHHPWKVEAHLLDYLGDDMYGEEIYFEPIQRVSTLERYDTMEELKKKIERDIVLVRKVFEDQITNTDRDDHPL
;
A
#
# COMPACT_ATOMS: atom_id res chain seq x y z
N MET A 1 9.48 9.78 -4.37
CA MET A 1 8.05 9.78 -3.96
C MET A 1 7.19 9.48 -5.18
N LEU A 2 6.21 8.62 -5.04
CA LEU A 2 5.27 8.25 -6.11
C LEU A 2 3.97 9.03 -5.90
N GLY A 3 3.37 9.54 -6.96
CA GLY A 3 2.11 10.25 -6.84
C GLY A 3 1.25 10.16 -8.08
N GLY A 4 -0.05 10.24 -7.91
CA GLY A 4 -1.00 10.21 -9.01
C GLY A 4 -2.43 10.35 -8.53
N LYS A 5 -3.36 10.35 -9.48
CA LYS A 5 -4.78 10.43 -9.18
C LYS A 5 -5.34 9.06 -8.85
N ILE A 6 -6.28 9.04 -7.91
CA ILE A 6 -7.03 7.83 -7.57
C ILE A 6 -8.08 7.60 -8.65
N ILE A 7 -8.06 6.41 -9.24
CA ILE A 7 -8.98 6.00 -10.31
C ILE A 7 -9.73 4.73 -9.90
N ARG A 8 -10.79 4.42 -10.64
CA ARG A 8 -11.55 3.17 -10.41
C ARG A 8 -10.75 1.96 -10.86
N GLY A 9 -10.80 0.89 -10.07
CA GLY A 9 -10.21 -0.41 -10.38
C GLY A 9 -11.28 -1.49 -10.45
N ASP A 10 -10.87 -2.75 -10.27
CA ASP A 10 -11.75 -3.92 -10.35
C ASP A 10 -12.64 -4.13 -9.11
N GLY A 11 -12.33 -3.49 -7.99
CA GLY A 11 -13.11 -3.62 -6.77
C GLY A 11 -12.91 -4.93 -6.02
N ILE A 12 -11.96 -5.76 -6.41
CA ILE A 12 -11.73 -7.08 -5.78
C ILE A 12 -11.37 -6.94 -4.30
N GLY A 13 -10.46 -6.02 -3.97
CA GLY A 13 -10.06 -5.77 -2.58
C GLY A 13 -11.26 -5.37 -1.71
N ARG A 14 -12.11 -4.49 -2.22
CA ARG A 14 -13.33 -4.08 -1.50
C ARG A 14 -14.25 -5.26 -1.23
N THR A 15 -14.45 -6.13 -2.21
CA THR A 15 -15.26 -7.34 -2.07
C THR A 15 -14.73 -8.24 -0.95
N LEU A 16 -13.42 -8.29 -0.77
CA LEU A 16 -12.75 -9.09 0.27
C LEU A 16 -12.63 -8.39 1.63
N GLY A 17 -13.13 -7.16 1.75
CA GLY A 17 -13.05 -6.39 2.99
C GLY A 17 -11.80 -5.53 3.13
N PHE A 18 -11.01 -5.40 2.05
CA PHE A 18 -9.79 -4.59 2.02
C PHE A 18 -9.86 -3.57 0.88
N PRO A 19 -10.63 -2.48 1.04
CA PRO A 19 -10.75 -1.49 -0.02
C PRO A 19 -9.38 -0.95 -0.44
N THR A 20 -9.14 -0.90 -1.75
CA THR A 20 -7.90 -0.39 -2.31
C THR A 20 -8.16 0.79 -3.22
N ALA A 21 -7.24 1.76 -3.20
CA ALA A 21 -7.19 2.84 -4.15
C ALA A 21 -6.32 2.39 -5.33
N ASN A 22 -6.82 2.54 -6.55
CA ASN A 22 -6.02 2.36 -7.77
C ASN A 22 -5.47 3.72 -8.17
N ILE A 23 -4.19 3.77 -8.53
CA ILE A 23 -3.50 5.03 -8.77
C ILE A 23 -3.04 5.10 -10.23
N ASP A 24 -3.35 6.20 -10.89
CA ASP A 24 -2.92 6.46 -12.26
C ASP A 24 -1.50 7.02 -12.24
N ILE A 25 -0.52 6.16 -12.41
CA ILE A 25 0.89 6.51 -12.48
C ILE A 25 1.51 5.80 -13.68
N ALA A 26 2.23 6.56 -14.52
CA ALA A 26 2.92 5.97 -15.67
C ALA A 26 4.08 5.07 -15.18
N PRO A 27 4.34 3.92 -15.87
CA PRO A 27 5.40 3.00 -15.46
C PRO A 27 6.78 3.65 -15.35
N GLU A 28 7.11 4.56 -16.23
CA GLU A 28 8.42 5.23 -16.24
C GLU A 28 8.65 6.14 -15.04
N LYS A 29 7.61 6.45 -14.26
CA LYS A 29 7.73 7.24 -13.04
C LYS A 29 7.92 6.40 -11.79
N VAL A 30 7.91 5.08 -11.92
CA VAL A 30 8.06 4.15 -10.80
C VAL A 30 9.40 3.46 -10.92
N HIS A 31 10.26 3.64 -9.92
CA HIS A 31 11.63 3.14 -9.94
C HIS A 31 11.88 2.03 -8.92
N VAL A 32 10.83 1.31 -8.53
CA VAL A 32 10.92 0.16 -7.64
C VAL A 32 10.37 -1.08 -8.33
N ASP A 33 10.84 -2.23 -7.92
CA ASP A 33 10.42 -3.51 -8.49
C ASP A 33 8.98 -3.85 -8.14
N ALA A 34 8.39 -4.79 -8.88
CA ALA A 34 7.07 -5.32 -8.55
C ALA A 34 7.08 -5.97 -7.16
N GLY A 35 5.98 -5.85 -6.44
CA GLY A 35 5.86 -6.42 -5.11
C GLY A 35 4.88 -5.66 -4.23
N VAL A 36 4.84 -6.04 -2.96
CA VAL A 36 4.06 -5.38 -1.93
C VAL A 36 5.00 -4.64 -1.00
N TYR A 37 4.69 -3.37 -0.74
CA TYR A 37 5.52 -2.46 0.04
C TYR A 37 4.75 -1.92 1.24
N ALA A 38 5.44 -1.83 2.38
CA ALA A 38 5.03 -0.92 3.42
C ALA A 38 5.35 0.49 2.92
N ALA A 39 4.38 1.39 2.94
CA ALA A 39 4.53 2.75 2.43
C ALA A 39 3.78 3.76 3.30
N ARG A 40 4.24 5.00 3.30
CA ARG A 40 3.47 6.12 3.84
C ARG A 40 2.72 6.78 2.70
N ALA A 41 1.41 6.92 2.90
CA ALA A 41 0.54 7.58 1.93
C ALA A 41 0.11 8.94 2.47
N THR A 42 0.24 9.97 1.65
CA THR A 42 -0.23 11.31 1.98
C THR A 42 -1.45 11.63 1.15
N LEU A 43 -2.56 11.92 1.83
CA LEU A 43 -3.85 12.21 1.22
C LEU A 43 -4.52 13.33 2.03
N PHE A 44 -4.98 14.38 1.33
CA PHE A 44 -5.55 15.59 1.99
C PHE A 44 -4.64 16.16 3.09
N GLY A 45 -3.32 16.08 2.91
CA GLY A 45 -2.37 16.56 3.91
C GLY A 45 -2.18 15.64 5.12
N GLU A 46 -2.88 14.52 5.19
CA GLU A 46 -2.73 13.54 6.26
C GLU A 46 -1.91 12.33 5.79
N VAL A 47 -1.18 11.72 6.72
CA VAL A 47 -0.32 10.58 6.44
C VAL A 47 -0.93 9.31 7.00
N TYR A 48 -0.99 8.28 6.15
CA TYR A 48 -1.48 6.95 6.50
C TYR A 48 -0.42 5.91 6.24
N ASP A 49 -0.35 4.88 7.07
CA ASP A 49 0.39 3.68 6.74
C ASP A 49 -0.40 2.93 5.67
N ALA A 50 0.30 2.35 4.71
CA ALA A 50 -0.35 1.71 3.57
C ALA A 50 0.38 0.46 3.11
N ALA A 51 -0.38 -0.48 2.55
CA ALA A 51 0.13 -1.58 1.75
C ALA A 51 0.05 -1.14 0.29
N LEU A 52 1.21 -0.90 -0.34
CA LEU A 52 1.32 -0.45 -1.72
C LEU A 52 1.70 -1.63 -2.60
N VAL A 53 0.89 -1.90 -3.64
CA VAL A 53 1.12 -3.00 -4.57
C VAL A 53 1.51 -2.44 -5.93
N ILE A 54 2.63 -2.92 -6.46
CA ILE A 54 3.13 -2.56 -7.79
C ILE A 54 3.22 -3.82 -8.65
N MET A 55 2.48 -3.82 -9.77
CA MET A 55 2.47 -4.90 -10.75
C MET A 55 2.93 -4.36 -12.09
N HIS A 56 3.72 -5.14 -12.84
CA HIS A 56 4.19 -4.74 -14.17
C HIS A 56 3.40 -5.37 -15.32
N HIS A 57 2.86 -6.56 -15.14
CA HIS A 57 2.18 -7.30 -16.21
C HIS A 57 0.88 -7.95 -15.72
N PRO A 58 -0.28 -7.27 -15.81
CA PRO A 58 -0.50 -5.92 -16.34
C PRO A 58 0.03 -4.83 -15.41
N TRP A 59 0.25 -3.65 -15.96
CA TRP A 59 0.66 -2.50 -15.13
C TRP A 59 -0.48 -2.09 -14.21
N LYS A 60 -0.18 -2.02 -12.91
CA LYS A 60 -1.17 -1.63 -11.92
C LYS A 60 -0.45 -1.14 -10.66
N VAL A 61 -0.91 -0.02 -10.13
CA VAL A 61 -0.49 0.49 -8.83
C VAL A 61 -1.74 0.63 -7.98
N GLU A 62 -1.75 -0.03 -6.83
CA GLU A 62 -2.87 0.07 -5.90
C GLU A 62 -2.39 0.12 -4.47
N ALA A 63 -3.18 0.69 -3.58
CA ALA A 63 -2.84 0.79 -2.17
C ALA A 63 -4.05 0.58 -1.27
N HIS A 64 -3.83 -0.15 -0.18
CA HIS A 64 -4.78 -0.25 0.92
C HIS A 64 -4.27 0.65 2.05
N LEU A 65 -5.02 1.71 2.36
CA LEU A 65 -4.69 2.61 3.46
C LEU A 65 -5.16 1.96 4.77
N LEU A 66 -4.22 1.71 5.68
CA LEU A 66 -4.53 1.08 6.96
C LEU A 66 -5.30 2.07 7.84
N ASP A 67 -6.37 1.56 8.45
CA ASP A 67 -7.19 2.33 9.40
C ASP A 67 -7.87 3.57 8.79
N TYR A 68 -7.95 3.65 7.46
CA TYR A 68 -8.69 4.70 6.78
C TYR A 68 -10.18 4.37 6.76
N LEU A 69 -11.00 5.26 7.28
CA LEU A 69 -12.45 5.10 7.41
C LEU A 69 -13.23 6.08 6.54
N GLY A 70 -12.57 6.79 5.64
CA GLY A 70 -13.22 7.77 4.79
C GLY A 70 -13.93 7.17 3.57
N ASP A 71 -14.55 8.04 2.80
CA ASP A 71 -15.25 7.69 1.56
C ASP A 71 -14.28 7.43 0.41
N ASP A 72 -14.81 6.96 -0.73
CA ASP A 72 -14.07 6.84 -1.97
C ASP A 72 -13.49 8.21 -2.38
N MET A 73 -12.27 8.18 -2.92
CA MET A 73 -11.53 9.41 -3.20
C MET A 73 -11.12 9.50 -4.68
N TYR A 74 -12.01 9.07 -5.57
CA TYR A 74 -11.74 9.12 -7.00
C TYR A 74 -11.45 10.55 -7.47
N GLY A 75 -10.38 10.70 -8.26
CA GLY A 75 -9.94 11.99 -8.78
C GLY A 75 -9.03 12.77 -7.85
N GLU A 76 -8.87 12.33 -6.59
CA GLU A 76 -7.97 12.97 -5.65
C GLU A 76 -6.52 12.56 -5.88
N GLU A 77 -5.60 13.46 -5.56
CA GLU A 77 -4.16 13.19 -5.64
C GLU A 77 -3.70 12.49 -4.36
N ILE A 78 -2.90 11.43 -4.52
CA ILE A 78 -2.28 10.72 -3.42
C ILE A 78 -0.81 10.52 -3.70
N TYR A 79 0.03 10.59 -2.67
CA TYR A 79 1.47 10.45 -2.79
C TYR A 79 1.97 9.38 -1.84
N PHE A 80 2.95 8.59 -2.30
CA PHE A 80 3.50 7.48 -1.53
C PHE A 80 5.00 7.61 -1.36
N GLU A 81 5.47 7.28 -0.16
CA GLU A 81 6.87 7.04 0.13
C GLU A 81 7.02 5.55 0.46
N PRO A 82 7.53 4.72 -0.49
CA PRO A 82 7.80 3.32 -0.18
C PRO A 82 8.90 3.21 0.87
N ILE A 83 8.66 2.41 1.90
CA ILE A 83 9.61 2.25 3.01
C ILE A 83 10.36 0.92 2.89
N GLN A 84 9.62 -0.18 2.69
CA GLN A 84 10.22 -1.50 2.63
C GLN A 84 9.33 -2.46 1.84
N ARG A 85 9.94 -3.23 0.94
CA ARG A 85 9.24 -4.34 0.29
C ARG A 85 9.05 -5.45 1.31
N VAL A 86 7.81 -5.88 1.49
CA VAL A 86 7.47 -6.91 2.48
C VAL A 86 7.18 -8.26 1.89
N SER A 87 6.74 -8.32 0.63
CA SER A 87 6.47 -9.59 -0.04
C SER A 87 6.52 -9.44 -1.55
N THR A 88 6.57 -10.59 -2.22
CA THR A 88 6.48 -10.69 -3.68
C THR A 88 5.03 -10.87 -4.09
N LEU A 89 4.75 -10.64 -5.37
CA LEU A 89 3.46 -10.97 -5.96
C LEU A 89 3.36 -12.48 -6.10
N GLU A 90 2.19 -13.03 -5.76
CA GLU A 90 1.91 -14.47 -5.86
C GLU A 90 0.66 -14.71 -6.69
N ARG A 91 0.63 -15.87 -7.36
CA ARG A 91 -0.58 -16.33 -8.03
C ARG A 91 -1.51 -16.95 -6.99
N TYR A 92 -2.79 -16.80 -7.24
CA TYR A 92 -3.83 -17.43 -6.44
C TYR A 92 -4.89 -18.02 -7.37
N ASP A 93 -5.45 -19.16 -6.99
CA ASP A 93 -6.48 -19.86 -7.78
C ASP A 93 -7.89 -19.57 -7.25
N THR A 94 -8.00 -19.12 -6.02
CA THR A 94 -9.29 -18.82 -5.37
C THR A 94 -9.28 -17.47 -4.69
N MET A 95 -10.46 -16.89 -4.51
CA MET A 95 -10.62 -15.64 -3.77
C MET A 95 -10.21 -15.81 -2.30
N GLU A 96 -10.41 -16.99 -1.74
CA GLU A 96 -9.99 -17.28 -0.38
C GLU A 96 -8.46 -17.21 -0.23
N GLU A 97 -7.72 -17.76 -1.20
CA GLU A 97 -6.26 -17.67 -1.22
C GLU A 97 -5.79 -16.22 -1.34
N LEU A 98 -6.43 -15.44 -2.20
CA LEU A 98 -6.14 -14.02 -2.34
C LEU A 98 -6.37 -13.27 -1.02
N LYS A 99 -7.49 -13.53 -0.36
CA LYS A 99 -7.80 -12.91 0.93
C LYS A 99 -6.73 -13.20 1.98
N LYS A 100 -6.29 -14.45 2.07
CA LYS A 100 -5.22 -14.86 2.99
C LYS A 100 -3.91 -14.15 2.68
N LYS A 101 -3.57 -14.01 1.39
CA LYS A 101 -2.37 -13.27 0.97
C LYS A 101 -2.43 -11.81 1.42
N ILE A 102 -3.56 -11.14 1.20
CA ILE A 102 -3.76 -9.76 1.61
C ILE A 102 -3.64 -9.62 3.13
N GLU A 103 -4.27 -10.51 3.89
CA GLU A 103 -4.19 -10.50 5.35
C GLU A 103 -2.74 -10.64 5.85
N ARG A 104 -1.97 -11.55 5.26
CA ARG A 104 -0.56 -11.74 5.60
C ARG A 104 0.27 -10.50 5.29
N ASP A 105 0.04 -9.90 4.12
CA ASP A 105 0.78 -8.72 3.70
C ASP A 105 0.50 -7.52 4.62
N ILE A 106 -0.75 -7.35 5.05
CA ILE A 106 -1.10 -6.29 5.99
C ILE A 106 -0.38 -6.47 7.33
N VAL A 107 -0.31 -7.69 7.82
CA VAL A 107 0.45 -7.98 9.07
C VAL A 107 1.91 -7.60 8.90
N LEU A 108 2.53 -7.93 7.76
CA LEU A 108 3.91 -7.59 7.48
C LEU A 108 4.12 -6.07 7.38
N VAL A 109 3.18 -5.37 6.74
CA VAL A 109 3.22 -3.90 6.65
C VAL A 109 3.15 -3.26 8.04
N ARG A 110 2.20 -3.70 8.87
CA ARG A 110 2.07 -3.17 10.24
C ARG A 110 3.34 -3.40 11.06
N LYS A 111 3.97 -4.54 10.88
CA LYS A 111 5.21 -4.87 11.57
C LYS A 111 6.34 -3.90 11.20
N VAL A 112 6.46 -3.52 9.94
CA VAL A 112 7.47 -2.55 9.51
C VAL A 112 7.33 -1.24 10.29
N PHE A 113 6.10 -0.72 10.41
CA PHE A 113 5.86 0.53 11.10
C PHE A 113 6.02 0.40 12.62
N GLU A 114 5.64 -0.71 13.21
CA GLU A 114 5.88 -1.00 14.62
C GLU A 114 7.38 -1.03 14.93
N ASP A 115 8.18 -1.69 14.10
CA ASP A 115 9.62 -1.76 14.25
C ASP A 115 10.27 -0.38 14.11
N GLN A 116 9.78 0.46 13.22
CA GLN A 116 10.26 1.84 13.08
C GLN A 116 10.01 2.67 14.34
N ILE A 117 8.82 2.56 14.93
CA ILE A 117 8.48 3.24 16.19
C ILE A 117 9.43 2.80 17.28
N THR A 118 9.70 1.49 17.42
CA THR A 118 10.63 0.93 18.39
C THR A 118 12.04 1.47 18.19
N ASN A 119 12.51 1.54 16.95
CA ASN A 119 13.82 2.08 16.62
C ASN A 119 13.91 3.57 16.94
N THR A 120 12.86 4.34 16.65
CA THR A 120 12.79 5.76 16.97
C THR A 120 12.87 5.97 18.48
N ASP A 121 12.15 5.16 19.26
CA ASP A 121 12.19 5.23 20.73
C ASP A 121 13.59 4.95 21.26
N ARG A 122 14.34 4.04 20.63
CA ARG A 122 15.72 3.75 21.01
C ARG A 122 16.64 4.93 20.69
N ASP A 123 16.46 5.55 19.54
CA ASP A 123 17.28 6.69 19.10
C ASP A 123 17.04 7.92 19.95
N ASP A 124 15.84 8.07 20.50
CA ASP A 124 15.48 9.18 21.36
C ASP A 124 15.95 9.01 22.81
N HIS A 125 16.58 7.89 23.13
CA HIS A 125 17.09 7.66 24.48
C HIS A 125 18.33 8.51 24.73
N PRO A 126 18.26 9.50 25.63
CA PRO A 126 19.47 10.19 26.05
C PRO A 126 20.29 9.21 26.85
N LEU A 127 21.51 9.11 26.50
CA LEU A 127 22.45 8.30 27.23
C LEU A 127 22.78 8.91 28.59
#